data_9b181d1ea82c229f57bbbdba84c4422d
#
_entry.id   9b181d1ea82c229f57bbbdba84c4422d
#
_cell.length_a   1.000
_cell.length_b   1.000
_cell.length_c   1.000
_cell.angle_alpha   90.00
_cell.angle_beta   90.00
_cell.angle_gamma   90.00
#
_symmetry.space_group_name_H-M   'P 1'
#
loop_
_entity.id
_entity.type
_entity.pdbx_description
1 polymer ?
#
loop_
_entity_poly.entity_id
_entity_poly.type
_entity_poly.pdbx_seq_one_letter_code
_entity_poly.pdbx_strand_id
1 'polypeptide(L)'
;LGSEDGTEYIFGETAKQNIYVKEKEKIGNEVTIEAQGTNELKAGTSLPIVLENEGKTKLIVSTENEAGLVTKREYTAIIDKQIKRPGSLTLKLNDANGNEYKSNTWTNQNVYMEVVQGGQNIVTTFKVDGTVAIEERSEPLTITQEGLYTITVINRDDVGNESETSFKVKIDKTAPVAPVLQIVKGEKDQEDNEWYKGDVNLKIIESTEDEGGSGVSHATYEVSGTANVPETRTNGQEMSIVNEGIYTITIYEYDVAGNKSEGATQVIKIDKTTPQNIKLVASQITGKTFHIQASSEENLSGTAKYQLYIDGKLYKELNSSENTADFDVIEQSSKIHQVSIIIYDVAGNANIETIQVNMGRLNTSEIDHIEFEINSFTRTNNGSTVAN
;
A
#
# COMPACT_ATOMS: atom_id res chain seq x y z
N LEU A 1 -54.02 13.65 15.97
CA LEU A 1 -54.88 12.91 15.05
C LEU A 1 -56.15 12.46 15.78
N GLY A 2 -57.28 12.54 15.13
CA GLY A 2 -58.58 12.11 15.69
C GLY A 2 -59.12 10.91 14.90
N SER A 3 -59.91 10.06 15.57
CA SER A 3 -60.67 9.00 14.90
C SER A 3 -61.73 9.59 13.99
N GLU A 4 -62.23 8.86 12.98
CA GLU A 4 -63.27 9.29 12.05
C GLU A 4 -64.57 9.59 12.77
N ASP A 5 -64.84 8.92 13.89
CA ASP A 5 -66.03 9.13 14.75
C ASP A 5 -65.81 10.25 15.80
N GLY A 6 -64.62 10.85 15.89
CA GLY A 6 -64.26 11.92 16.81
C GLY A 6 -64.16 11.50 18.28
N THR A 7 -64.02 10.20 18.55
CA THR A 7 -63.94 9.66 19.93
C THR A 7 -62.50 9.34 20.38
N GLU A 8 -61.55 9.24 19.46
CA GLU A 8 -60.10 8.98 19.74
C GLU A 8 -59.24 10.14 19.26
N TYR A 9 -58.31 10.58 20.08
CA TYR A 9 -57.37 11.68 19.81
C TYR A 9 -55.96 11.24 20.19
N ILE A 10 -54.98 11.40 19.26
CA ILE A 10 -53.57 11.06 19.47
C ILE A 10 -52.76 12.37 19.47
N PHE A 11 -51.86 12.51 20.42
CA PHE A 11 -51.05 13.66 20.64
C PHE A 11 -49.53 13.27 20.69
N GLY A 12 -48.68 14.08 20.12
CA GLY A 12 -47.23 13.88 20.12
C GLY A 12 -46.50 14.42 21.35
N GLU A 13 -45.14 14.39 21.31
CA GLU A 13 -44.24 14.68 22.42
C GLU A 13 -44.47 16.06 23.06
N THR A 14 -44.82 17.08 22.31
CA THR A 14 -44.96 18.48 22.79
C THR A 14 -46.24 18.73 23.57
N ALA A 15 -47.05 17.70 23.77
CA ALA A 15 -48.39 17.88 24.23
C ALA A 15 -48.54 17.69 25.75
N LYS A 16 -48.40 18.79 26.47
CA LYS A 16 -49.24 19.03 27.65
C LYS A 16 -50.64 19.35 27.14
N GLN A 17 -51.54 18.38 27.12
CA GLN A 17 -52.87 18.64 26.60
C GLN A 17 -53.77 19.19 27.67
N ASN A 18 -54.15 20.45 27.53
CA ASN A 18 -55.19 21.04 28.31
C ASN A 18 -56.56 20.66 27.69
N ILE A 19 -57.34 19.88 28.37
CA ILE A 19 -58.67 19.46 27.89
C ILE A 19 -59.68 20.36 28.44
N TYR A 20 -60.46 20.97 27.55
CA TYR A 20 -61.61 21.83 27.86
C TYR A 20 -62.88 21.17 27.34
N VAL A 21 -63.94 21.26 28.13
CA VAL A 21 -65.27 20.94 27.66
C VAL A 21 -65.95 22.23 27.21
N LYS A 22 -66.39 22.25 25.96
CA LYS A 22 -67.15 23.36 25.41
C LYS A 22 -68.61 22.93 25.33
N GLU A 23 -69.42 23.51 26.16
CA GLU A 23 -70.89 23.32 26.10
C GLU A 23 -71.41 23.98 24.81
N LYS A 24 -72.28 23.24 24.08
CA LYS A 24 -72.95 23.74 22.87
C LYS A 24 -74.06 24.75 23.18
N GLU A 25 -74.69 24.61 24.37
CA GLU A 25 -75.65 25.52 24.88
C GLU A 25 -75.45 25.67 26.39
N LYS A 26 -75.50 26.90 26.93
CA LYS A 26 -75.47 27.14 28.38
C LYS A 26 -76.80 26.77 29.03
N ILE A 27 -76.93 25.52 29.50
CA ILE A 27 -78.12 25.01 30.12
C ILE A 27 -77.97 24.94 31.67
N GLY A 28 -76.87 25.43 32.24
CA GLY A 28 -76.63 25.46 33.68
C GLY A 28 -76.34 24.11 34.34
N ASN A 29 -75.94 23.12 33.55
CA ASN A 29 -75.66 21.77 34.03
C ASN A 29 -74.19 21.69 34.58
N GLU A 30 -74.01 20.92 35.63
CA GLU A 30 -72.73 20.57 36.15
C GLU A 30 -71.99 19.57 35.19
N VAL A 31 -70.83 19.91 34.79
CA VAL A 31 -70.00 19.04 33.93
C VAL A 31 -68.85 18.45 34.75
N THR A 32 -68.85 17.14 34.82
CA THR A 32 -67.69 16.43 35.47
C THR A 32 -66.92 15.63 34.46
N ILE A 33 -65.57 15.56 34.67
CA ILE A 33 -64.66 14.74 33.87
C ILE A 33 -63.97 13.76 34.80
N GLU A 34 -63.96 12.50 34.38
CA GLU A 34 -63.18 11.43 34.98
C GLU A 34 -62.18 10.93 33.93
N ALA A 35 -60.89 10.70 34.32
CA ALA A 35 -59.94 10.09 33.50
C ALA A 35 -59.47 8.75 34.10
N GLN A 36 -59.42 7.73 33.27
CA GLN A 36 -58.97 6.38 33.63
C GLN A 36 -57.86 5.90 32.71
N GLY A 37 -56.87 5.21 33.27
CA GLY A 37 -55.70 4.70 32.50
C GLY A 37 -54.47 5.34 32.95
N THR A 38 -53.54 5.70 31.99
CA THR A 38 -52.21 6.26 32.30
C THR A 38 -52.26 7.64 32.98
N ASN A 39 -53.34 8.39 32.81
CA ASN A 39 -53.60 9.63 33.52
C ASN A 39 -54.88 9.51 34.28
N GLU A 40 -54.86 9.07 35.55
CA GLU A 40 -56.01 8.90 36.39
C GLU A 40 -56.41 10.21 37.07
N LEU A 41 -57.69 10.57 36.92
CA LEU A 41 -58.27 11.72 37.60
C LEU A 41 -59.65 11.30 38.11
N LYS A 42 -59.98 11.64 39.34
CA LYS A 42 -61.28 11.38 39.94
C LYS A 42 -62.31 12.30 39.32
N ALA A 43 -63.55 11.80 39.25
CA ALA A 43 -64.71 12.59 38.82
C ALA A 43 -64.80 13.90 39.62
N GLY A 44 -65.19 14.99 38.97
CA GLY A 44 -65.28 16.31 39.59
C GLY A 44 -64.02 17.15 39.61
N THR A 45 -62.97 16.76 38.90
CA THR A 45 -61.77 17.57 38.73
C THR A 45 -62.09 18.85 37.94
N SER A 46 -61.56 19.99 38.39
CA SER A 46 -61.77 21.30 37.73
C SER A 46 -61.13 21.35 36.38
N LEU A 47 -61.73 22.02 35.42
CA LEU A 47 -61.16 22.29 34.09
C LEU A 47 -60.20 23.47 34.08
N PRO A 48 -59.15 23.47 33.28
CA PRO A 48 -58.79 22.39 32.36
C PRO A 48 -58.10 21.21 33.08
N ILE A 49 -58.31 20.00 32.59
CA ILE A 49 -57.47 18.85 32.99
C ILE A 49 -56.23 18.73 32.14
N VAL A 50 -55.14 18.25 32.74
CA VAL A 50 -53.84 18.09 32.05
C VAL A 50 -53.51 16.61 31.98
N LEU A 51 -53.24 16.11 30.77
CA LEU A 51 -52.74 14.78 30.53
C LEU A 51 -51.25 14.89 30.16
N GLU A 52 -50.39 14.27 30.94
CA GLU A 52 -48.93 14.37 30.76
C GLU A 52 -48.24 13.02 30.51
N ASN A 53 -48.84 11.92 30.99
CA ASN A 53 -48.19 10.61 30.91
C ASN A 53 -48.47 9.95 29.57
N GLU A 54 -47.44 9.36 29.00
CA GLU A 54 -47.54 8.58 27.77
C GLU A 54 -48.46 7.37 27.97
N GLY A 55 -49.32 7.12 27.00
CA GLY A 55 -50.24 5.98 26.98
C GLY A 55 -51.68 6.38 26.74
N LYS A 56 -52.56 5.41 26.92
CA LYS A 56 -54.01 5.53 26.64
C LYS A 56 -54.76 5.95 27.89
N THR A 57 -55.50 7.04 27.76
CA THR A 57 -56.40 7.56 28.82
C THR A 57 -57.86 7.60 28.30
N LYS A 58 -58.75 6.99 29.00
CA LYS A 58 -60.18 7.08 28.75
C LYS A 58 -60.74 8.27 29.52
N LEU A 59 -61.33 9.20 28.82
CA LEU A 59 -62.03 10.35 29.40
C LEU A 59 -63.54 10.12 29.40
N ILE A 60 -64.13 10.24 30.54
CA ILE A 60 -65.60 10.11 30.70
C ILE A 60 -66.11 11.50 31.09
N VAL A 61 -66.82 12.13 30.16
CA VAL A 61 -67.45 13.42 30.38
C VAL A 61 -68.90 13.14 30.74
N SER A 62 -69.33 13.60 31.91
CA SER A 62 -70.66 13.43 32.40
C SER A 62 -71.30 14.79 32.64
N THR A 63 -72.57 14.92 32.27
CA THR A 63 -73.42 16.08 32.60
C THR A 63 -74.66 15.62 33.31
N GLU A 64 -75.08 16.31 34.36
CA GLU A 64 -76.31 16.05 35.11
C GLU A 64 -77.24 17.27 35.02
N ASN A 65 -78.53 17.03 34.72
CA ASN A 65 -79.50 18.09 34.68
C ASN A 65 -80.16 18.27 36.04
N GLU A 66 -80.98 19.31 36.22
CA GLU A 66 -81.70 19.64 37.47
C GLU A 66 -82.64 18.51 37.92
N ALA A 67 -83.01 17.62 37.04
CA ALA A 67 -83.86 16.45 37.36
C ALA A 67 -83.07 15.19 37.77
N GLY A 68 -81.66 15.30 37.85
CA GLY A 68 -80.83 14.19 38.23
C GLY A 68 -80.56 13.21 37.09
N LEU A 69 -80.90 13.55 35.84
CA LEU A 69 -80.58 12.71 34.68
C LEU A 69 -79.16 12.93 34.22
N VAL A 70 -78.35 11.86 34.17
CA VAL A 70 -76.96 11.90 33.79
C VAL A 70 -76.77 11.42 32.36
N THR A 71 -76.06 12.20 31.56
CA THR A 71 -75.57 11.82 30.22
C THR A 71 -74.08 11.69 30.26
N LYS A 72 -73.52 10.59 29.68
CA LYS A 72 -72.13 10.31 29.61
C LYS A 72 -71.64 10.20 28.15
N ARG A 73 -70.46 10.75 27.87
CA ARG A 73 -69.74 10.49 26.64
C ARG A 73 -68.32 10.05 26.97
N GLU A 74 -67.84 9.10 26.23
CA GLU A 74 -66.48 8.56 26.37
C GLU A 74 -65.60 9.01 25.22
N TYR A 75 -64.39 9.42 25.54
CA TYR A 75 -63.35 9.77 24.60
C TYR A 75 -62.09 9.02 24.97
N THR A 76 -61.22 8.76 23.99
CA THR A 76 -59.90 8.20 24.22
C THR A 76 -58.85 9.24 23.84
N ALA A 77 -57.94 9.55 24.77
CA ALA A 77 -56.78 10.34 24.52
C ALA A 77 -55.54 9.40 24.56
N ILE A 78 -54.74 9.43 23.56
CA ILE A 78 -53.47 8.70 23.48
C ILE A 78 -52.37 9.73 23.40
N ILE A 79 -51.45 9.69 24.36
CA ILE A 79 -50.20 10.47 24.31
C ILE A 79 -49.11 9.54 23.88
N ASP A 80 -48.51 9.78 22.71
CA ASP A 80 -47.38 9.06 22.19
C ASP A 80 -46.21 10.05 22.06
N LYS A 81 -45.17 9.86 22.86
CA LYS A 81 -44.01 10.76 22.96
C LYS A 81 -42.75 10.26 22.27
N GLN A 82 -42.81 9.04 21.73
CA GLN A 82 -41.64 8.36 21.23
C GLN A 82 -41.90 7.62 19.93
N ILE A 83 -40.96 7.65 19.05
CA ILE A 83 -40.93 6.77 17.88
C ILE A 83 -40.46 5.37 18.31
N LYS A 84 -41.38 4.41 18.37
CA LYS A 84 -41.14 3.06 18.93
C LYS A 84 -40.42 2.13 18.01
N ARG A 85 -40.40 2.37 16.72
CA ARG A 85 -39.73 1.55 15.70
C ARG A 85 -39.17 2.47 14.62
N PRO A 86 -38.12 3.24 14.93
CA PRO A 86 -37.52 4.11 13.95
C PRO A 86 -36.98 3.29 12.76
N GLY A 87 -37.07 3.84 11.58
CA GLY A 87 -36.37 3.33 10.42
C GLY A 87 -34.91 3.60 10.51
N SER A 88 -34.18 3.05 9.61
CA SER A 88 -32.72 3.16 9.53
C SER A 88 -32.22 3.32 8.09
N LEU A 89 -30.91 3.32 7.92
CA LEU A 89 -30.28 3.38 6.61
C LEU A 89 -29.38 2.16 6.43
N THR A 90 -29.47 1.53 5.28
CA THR A 90 -28.51 0.55 4.82
C THR A 90 -27.44 1.28 4.03
N LEU A 91 -26.17 1.05 4.35
CA LEU A 91 -25.00 1.57 3.64
C LEU A 91 -24.25 0.41 3.00
N LYS A 92 -23.99 0.47 1.69
CA LYS A 92 -23.30 -0.57 0.93
C LYS A 92 -22.22 0.03 0.02
N LEU A 93 -21.22 -0.75 -0.31
CA LEU A 93 -20.19 -0.36 -1.25
C LEU A 93 -20.69 -0.50 -2.69
N ASN A 94 -20.47 0.51 -3.49
CA ASN A 94 -20.79 0.64 -4.91
C ASN A 94 -22.29 0.69 -5.23
N ASP A 95 -23.07 -0.33 -4.91
CA ASP A 95 -24.48 -0.45 -5.32
C ASP A 95 -25.30 -1.28 -4.31
N ALA A 96 -26.57 -1.51 -4.62
CA ALA A 96 -27.51 -2.24 -3.79
C ALA A 96 -27.12 -3.69 -3.47
N ASN A 97 -26.23 -4.29 -4.27
CA ASN A 97 -25.74 -5.66 -4.10
C ASN A 97 -24.34 -5.71 -3.46
N GLY A 98 -23.74 -4.54 -3.21
CA GLY A 98 -22.42 -4.41 -2.63
C GLY A 98 -22.33 -4.91 -1.19
N ASN A 99 -21.11 -5.08 -0.71
CA ASN A 99 -20.85 -5.40 0.68
C ASN A 99 -21.30 -4.24 1.60
N GLU A 100 -21.62 -4.57 2.84
CA GLU A 100 -21.97 -3.56 3.83
C GLU A 100 -20.81 -2.57 4.04
N TYR A 101 -21.13 -1.28 4.02
CA TYR A 101 -20.20 -0.22 4.39
C TYR A 101 -20.31 0.05 5.89
N LYS A 102 -19.18 -0.03 6.57
CA LYS A 102 -19.10 0.28 7.99
C LYS A 102 -18.95 1.79 8.21
N SER A 103 -19.90 2.39 8.89
CA SER A 103 -19.86 3.83 9.20
C SER A 103 -18.54 4.25 9.83
N ASN A 104 -18.04 5.42 9.41
CA ASN A 104 -16.79 6.03 9.87
C ASN A 104 -15.50 5.32 9.43
N THR A 105 -15.54 4.43 8.44
CA THR A 105 -14.36 3.84 7.80
C THR A 105 -14.06 4.51 6.46
N TRP A 106 -12.79 4.54 6.05
CA TRP A 106 -12.41 5.01 4.72
C TRP A 106 -12.65 3.92 3.67
N THR A 107 -13.00 4.35 2.46
CA THR A 107 -13.14 3.48 1.28
C THR A 107 -12.77 4.24 0.01
N ASN A 108 -12.22 3.54 -0.97
CA ASN A 108 -12.02 4.06 -2.33
C ASN A 108 -13.18 3.74 -3.28
N GLN A 109 -14.25 3.17 -2.74
CA GLN A 109 -15.45 2.80 -3.50
C GLN A 109 -16.57 3.82 -3.29
N ASN A 110 -17.55 3.82 -4.18
CA ASN A 110 -18.79 4.56 -3.98
C ASN A 110 -19.54 4.01 -2.77
N VAL A 111 -20.39 4.82 -2.15
CA VAL A 111 -21.27 4.36 -1.08
C VAL A 111 -22.73 4.55 -1.48
N TYR A 112 -23.39 3.44 -1.66
CA TYR A 112 -24.85 3.36 -1.89
C TYR A 112 -25.57 3.39 -0.57
N MET A 113 -26.72 4.07 -0.52
CA MET A 113 -27.55 4.17 0.66
C MET A 113 -29.02 4.02 0.30
N GLU A 114 -29.74 3.32 1.15
CA GLU A 114 -31.16 3.03 1.00
C GLU A 114 -31.85 3.05 2.34
N VAL A 115 -33.03 3.69 2.38
CA VAL A 115 -33.87 3.78 3.58
C VAL A 115 -34.50 2.43 3.92
N VAL A 116 -34.36 2.01 5.14
CA VAL A 116 -35.15 0.94 5.74
C VAL A 116 -36.28 1.58 6.54
N GLN A 117 -37.52 1.48 6.03
CA GLN A 117 -38.68 2.12 6.66
C GLN A 117 -38.90 1.61 8.08
N GLY A 118 -39.34 2.50 8.93
CA GLY A 118 -39.72 2.19 10.30
C GLY A 118 -41.03 1.43 10.44
N GLY A 119 -41.61 1.47 11.63
CA GLY A 119 -42.93 0.91 11.92
C GLY A 119 -44.06 1.58 11.15
N GLN A 120 -45.26 1.08 11.31
CA GLN A 120 -46.45 1.69 10.73
C GLN A 120 -46.56 3.17 11.15
N ASN A 121 -46.96 4.04 10.24
CA ASN A 121 -47.08 5.49 10.42
C ASN A 121 -45.77 6.23 10.73
N ILE A 122 -44.62 5.63 10.44
CA ILE A 122 -43.32 6.30 10.53
C ILE A 122 -42.78 6.58 9.12
N VAL A 123 -42.52 7.83 8.84
CA VAL A 123 -41.79 8.26 7.61
C VAL A 123 -40.33 8.40 7.93
N THR A 124 -39.51 7.63 7.24
CA THR A 124 -38.04 7.66 7.36
C THR A 124 -37.47 8.31 6.13
N THR A 125 -36.65 9.33 6.34
CA THR A 125 -35.92 10.06 5.31
C THR A 125 -34.44 10.20 5.72
N PHE A 126 -33.61 10.68 4.84
CA PHE A 126 -32.25 11.08 5.18
C PHE A 126 -31.83 12.33 4.43
N LYS A 127 -30.89 13.07 5.00
CA LYS A 127 -30.14 14.15 4.36
C LYS A 127 -28.64 13.90 4.43
N VAL A 128 -27.89 14.51 3.52
CA VAL A 128 -26.44 14.40 3.47
C VAL A 128 -25.82 15.77 3.62
N ASP A 129 -24.92 15.91 4.57
CA ASP A 129 -24.08 17.08 4.78
C ASP A 129 -22.60 16.69 4.54
N GLY A 130 -21.82 17.58 3.93
CA GLY A 130 -20.39 17.33 3.67
C GLY A 130 -19.90 18.00 2.40
N THR A 131 -18.97 17.36 1.69
CA THR A 131 -18.40 17.87 0.42
C THR A 131 -19.49 18.19 -0.59
N VAL A 132 -20.55 17.37 -0.62
CA VAL A 132 -21.78 17.66 -1.35
C VAL A 132 -22.91 17.56 -0.36
N ALA A 133 -23.74 18.60 -0.27
CA ALA A 133 -24.96 18.61 0.52
C ALA A 133 -26.14 18.13 -0.34
N ILE A 134 -26.98 17.27 0.25
CA ILE A 134 -28.20 16.75 -0.39
C ILE A 134 -29.35 16.91 0.59
N GLU A 135 -30.39 17.57 0.10
CA GLU A 135 -31.62 17.78 0.85
C GLU A 135 -32.32 16.48 1.23
N GLU A 136 -33.22 16.58 2.20
CA GLU A 136 -33.96 15.47 2.75
C GLU A 136 -34.75 14.69 1.67
N ARG A 137 -34.60 13.37 1.69
CA ARG A 137 -35.20 12.45 0.71
C ARG A 137 -35.41 11.05 1.27
N SER A 138 -36.20 10.25 0.55
CA SER A 138 -36.43 8.82 0.86
C SER A 138 -35.90 7.86 -0.21
N GLU A 139 -35.65 8.36 -1.44
CA GLU A 139 -35.17 7.53 -2.54
C GLU A 139 -33.68 7.17 -2.35
N PRO A 140 -33.27 5.98 -2.80
CA PRO A 140 -31.88 5.56 -2.74
C PRO A 140 -30.92 6.55 -3.39
N LEU A 141 -29.69 6.60 -2.89
CA LEU A 141 -28.64 7.50 -3.37
C LEU A 141 -27.30 6.78 -3.36
N THR A 142 -26.44 7.11 -4.33
CA THR A 142 -25.02 6.71 -4.32
C THR A 142 -24.15 7.95 -4.25
N ILE A 143 -23.30 8.04 -3.23
CA ILE A 143 -22.24 9.04 -3.15
C ILE A 143 -21.07 8.52 -3.97
N THR A 144 -20.69 9.28 -5.00
CA THR A 144 -19.61 8.93 -5.93
C THR A 144 -18.39 9.82 -5.80
N GLN A 145 -18.56 11.01 -5.24
CA GLN A 145 -17.49 11.99 -5.06
C GLN A 145 -16.75 11.71 -3.75
N GLU A 146 -15.44 11.84 -3.77
CA GLU A 146 -14.64 11.73 -2.56
C GLU A 146 -14.91 12.87 -1.58
N GLY A 147 -14.67 12.60 -0.31
CA GLY A 147 -14.88 13.55 0.76
C GLY A 147 -15.42 12.93 2.04
N LEU A 148 -15.74 13.81 2.99
CA LEU A 148 -16.32 13.48 4.28
C LEU A 148 -17.79 13.86 4.29
N TYR A 149 -18.64 12.91 4.68
CA TYR A 149 -20.07 13.09 4.71
C TYR A 149 -20.66 12.69 6.05
N THR A 150 -21.68 13.42 6.49
CA THR A 150 -22.55 13.07 7.61
C THR A 150 -23.94 12.81 7.05
N ILE A 151 -24.44 11.61 7.23
CA ILE A 151 -25.78 11.20 6.80
C ILE A 151 -26.66 11.22 8.01
N THR A 152 -27.67 12.09 8.05
CA THR A 152 -28.65 12.16 9.13
C THR A 152 -29.94 11.48 8.67
N VAL A 153 -30.31 10.41 9.34
CA VAL A 153 -31.61 9.72 9.17
C VAL A 153 -32.59 10.34 10.09
N ILE A 154 -33.73 10.73 9.55
CA ILE A 154 -34.77 11.45 10.23
C ILE A 154 -36.04 10.57 10.20
N ASN A 155 -36.60 10.30 11.35
CA ASN A 155 -37.85 9.57 11.50
C ASN A 155 -38.91 10.50 12.05
N ARG A 156 -40.06 10.52 11.41
CA ARG A 156 -41.26 11.29 11.87
C ARG A 156 -42.47 10.38 11.92
N ASP A 157 -43.21 10.43 13.01
CA ASP A 157 -44.49 9.76 13.09
C ASP A 157 -45.65 10.72 12.70
N ASP A 158 -46.85 10.19 12.65
CA ASP A 158 -48.08 10.91 12.27
C ASP A 158 -48.57 11.88 13.35
N VAL A 159 -47.99 11.85 14.53
CA VAL A 159 -48.31 12.80 15.63
C VAL A 159 -47.22 13.85 15.84
N GLY A 160 -46.16 13.84 15.00
CA GLY A 160 -45.16 14.87 14.98
C GLY A 160 -43.94 14.61 15.88
N ASN A 161 -43.78 13.41 16.43
CA ASN A 161 -42.52 13.05 17.07
C ASN A 161 -41.42 12.88 16.02
N GLU A 162 -40.20 13.30 16.35
CA GLU A 162 -39.04 13.19 15.49
C GLU A 162 -37.88 12.53 16.23
N SER A 163 -37.12 11.69 15.55
CA SER A 163 -35.84 11.15 16.02
C SER A 163 -34.80 11.16 14.93
N GLU A 164 -33.57 11.41 15.29
CA GLU A 164 -32.43 11.47 14.36
C GLU A 164 -31.35 10.45 14.73
N THR A 165 -30.70 9.88 13.70
CA THR A 165 -29.54 9.03 13.85
C THR A 165 -28.54 9.40 12.75
N SER A 166 -27.25 9.52 13.08
CA SER A 166 -26.23 9.93 12.11
C SER A 166 -25.22 8.82 11.82
N PHE A 167 -24.83 8.75 10.55
CA PHE A 167 -23.76 7.91 10.03
C PHE A 167 -22.70 8.77 9.38
N LYS A 168 -21.43 8.34 9.42
CA LYS A 168 -20.34 8.99 8.71
C LYS A 168 -19.91 8.15 7.53
N VAL A 169 -19.76 8.79 6.37
CA VAL A 169 -19.22 8.19 5.14
C VAL A 169 -17.95 8.95 4.77
N LYS A 170 -16.88 8.19 4.49
CA LYS A 170 -15.55 8.71 4.14
C LYS A 170 -15.09 8.04 2.87
N ILE A 171 -14.97 8.81 1.80
CA ILE A 171 -14.55 8.32 0.48
C ILE A 171 -13.27 9.05 0.10
N ASP A 172 -12.26 8.26 -0.25
CA ASP A 172 -11.00 8.72 -0.80
C ASP A 172 -10.64 7.82 -1.98
N LYS A 173 -10.46 8.41 -3.17
CA LYS A 173 -10.14 7.71 -4.42
C LYS A 173 -8.80 8.16 -5.00
N THR A 174 -8.15 9.08 -4.30
CA THR A 174 -6.86 9.62 -4.69
C THR A 174 -5.78 8.72 -4.11
N ALA A 175 -4.88 8.24 -4.97
CA ALA A 175 -3.75 7.44 -4.52
C ALA A 175 -2.68 8.30 -3.85
N PRO A 176 -1.95 7.78 -2.85
CA PRO A 176 -0.83 8.49 -2.23
C PRO A 176 0.32 8.67 -3.23
N VAL A 177 1.23 9.57 -2.91
CA VAL A 177 2.47 9.76 -3.68
C VAL A 177 3.33 8.51 -3.57
N ALA A 178 4.02 8.13 -4.65
CA ALA A 178 4.91 6.98 -4.65
C ALA A 178 6.02 7.13 -3.59
N PRO A 179 6.35 6.06 -2.84
CA PRO A 179 7.40 6.08 -1.84
C PRO A 179 8.79 6.12 -2.48
N VAL A 180 9.82 6.39 -1.68
CA VAL A 180 11.22 6.40 -2.11
C VAL A 180 11.97 5.21 -1.53
N LEU A 181 12.75 4.51 -2.38
CA LEU A 181 13.67 3.48 -1.93
C LEU A 181 15.02 4.10 -1.58
N GLN A 182 15.43 4.00 -0.33
CA GLN A 182 16.73 4.46 0.15
C GLN A 182 17.69 3.29 0.31
N ILE A 183 18.88 3.41 -0.26
CA ILE A 183 19.99 2.50 0.02
C ILE A 183 20.63 2.93 1.33
N VAL A 184 20.55 2.07 2.35
CA VAL A 184 21.09 2.34 3.69
C VAL A 184 22.54 1.91 3.78
N LYS A 185 22.88 0.79 3.11
CA LYS A 185 24.23 0.22 3.06
C LYS A 185 24.42 -0.47 1.74
N GLY A 186 25.60 -0.27 1.14
CA GLY A 186 26.06 -0.95 -0.06
C GLY A 186 27.51 -0.58 -0.30
N GLU A 187 28.37 -1.56 -0.60
CA GLU A 187 29.77 -1.33 -0.89
C GLU A 187 30.00 -1.29 -2.38
N LYS A 188 30.54 -0.17 -2.88
CA LYS A 188 30.95 0.03 -4.27
C LYS A 188 32.43 0.34 -4.32
N ASP A 189 33.05 0.01 -5.45
CA ASP A 189 34.45 0.38 -5.69
C ASP A 189 34.60 1.90 -5.89
N GLN A 190 33.66 2.49 -6.65
CA GLN A 190 33.54 3.93 -6.87
C GLN A 190 32.08 4.35 -6.71
N GLU A 191 31.84 5.59 -6.31
CA GLU A 191 30.51 6.08 -5.97
C GLU A 191 29.53 6.03 -7.16
N ASP A 192 30.03 6.27 -8.36
CA ASP A 192 29.27 6.26 -9.62
C ASP A 192 29.12 4.86 -10.25
N ASN A 193 29.77 3.82 -9.68
CA ASN A 193 29.62 2.46 -10.15
C ASN A 193 28.18 1.99 -9.98
N GLU A 194 27.63 1.34 -11.00
CA GLU A 194 26.29 0.74 -10.94
C GLU A 194 26.25 -0.56 -10.12
N TRP A 195 27.39 -1.23 -9.97
CA TRP A 195 27.52 -2.51 -9.27
C TRP A 195 27.96 -2.35 -7.82
N TYR A 196 27.39 -3.17 -6.96
CA TYR A 196 27.81 -3.36 -5.58
C TYR A 196 28.66 -4.63 -5.48
N LYS A 197 29.76 -4.58 -4.73
CA LYS A 197 30.62 -5.73 -4.43
C LYS A 197 30.32 -6.38 -3.08
N GLY A 198 29.25 -5.98 -2.43
CA GLY A 198 28.81 -6.51 -1.15
C GLY A 198 27.28 -6.54 -1.03
N ASP A 199 26.79 -6.92 0.16
CA ASP A 199 25.39 -6.90 0.48
C ASP A 199 24.82 -5.49 0.39
N VAL A 200 23.59 -5.38 -0.10
CA VAL A 200 22.87 -4.11 -0.20
C VAL A 200 21.68 -4.12 0.76
N ASN A 201 21.64 -3.16 1.68
CA ASN A 201 20.52 -2.93 2.57
C ASN A 201 19.70 -1.75 2.08
N LEU A 202 18.41 -1.95 2.00
CA LEU A 202 17.42 -1.02 1.48
C LEU A 202 16.38 -0.72 2.54
N LYS A 203 15.84 0.50 2.49
CA LYS A 203 14.72 0.92 3.33
C LYS A 203 13.73 1.71 2.50
N ILE A 204 12.44 1.44 2.70
CA ILE A 204 11.38 2.25 2.11
C ILE A 204 11.22 3.51 2.97
N ILE A 205 11.28 4.67 2.34
CA ILE A 205 10.88 5.94 2.92
C ILE A 205 9.46 6.22 2.43
N GLU A 206 8.50 6.04 3.34
CA GLU A 206 7.10 6.31 3.05
C GLU A 206 6.88 7.80 2.79
N SER A 207 6.00 8.11 1.86
CA SER A 207 5.49 9.46 1.69
C SER A 207 4.67 9.84 2.92
N THR A 208 4.71 11.11 3.30
CA THR A 208 3.81 11.68 4.30
C THR A 208 2.65 12.43 3.64
N GLU A 209 2.64 12.48 2.32
CA GLU A 209 1.73 13.27 1.51
C GLU A 209 0.65 12.40 0.88
N ASP A 210 -0.52 12.49 1.50
CA ASP A 210 -1.80 12.07 0.94
C ASP A 210 -2.74 13.28 1.09
N GLU A 211 -2.67 14.22 0.13
CA GLU A 211 -3.32 15.53 0.20
C GLU A 211 -4.83 15.41 0.36
N GLY A 212 -5.32 15.70 1.57
CA GLY A 212 -6.75 15.75 1.90
C GLY A 212 -7.43 14.39 1.93
N GLY A 213 -6.67 13.31 1.86
CA GLY A 213 -7.15 11.95 1.78
C GLY A 213 -7.21 11.20 3.10
N SER A 214 -7.23 9.89 3.01
CA SER A 214 -7.38 8.98 4.14
C SER A 214 -6.11 8.81 4.97
N GLY A 215 -4.97 9.24 4.44
CA GLY A 215 -3.64 9.09 5.00
C GLY A 215 -2.95 7.79 4.61
N VAL A 216 -1.62 7.80 4.61
CA VAL A 216 -0.80 6.64 4.28
C VAL A 216 -1.02 5.52 5.28
N SER A 217 -1.15 4.30 4.77
CA SER A 217 -1.35 3.09 5.56
C SER A 217 -0.09 2.23 5.63
N HIS A 218 0.46 1.84 4.48
CA HIS A 218 1.63 0.97 4.39
C HIS A 218 2.21 0.98 2.98
N ALA A 219 3.48 0.56 2.88
CA ALA A 219 4.12 0.31 1.59
C ALA A 219 4.39 -1.19 1.37
N THR A 220 4.42 -1.59 0.11
CA THR A 220 4.82 -2.94 -0.32
C THR A 220 5.88 -2.84 -1.40
N TYR A 221 6.66 -3.90 -1.59
CA TYR A 221 7.58 -4.00 -2.71
C TYR A 221 7.52 -5.38 -3.36
N GLU A 222 7.77 -5.36 -4.65
CA GLU A 222 7.93 -6.53 -5.49
C GLU A 222 9.39 -6.57 -5.96
N VAL A 223 10.03 -7.72 -5.86
CA VAL A 223 11.40 -7.91 -6.32
C VAL A 223 11.40 -8.94 -7.42
N SER A 224 11.96 -8.60 -8.58
CA SER A 224 12.22 -9.52 -9.68
C SER A 224 13.70 -9.50 -10.04
N GLY A 225 14.25 -10.62 -10.55
CA GLY A 225 15.66 -10.67 -10.91
C GLY A 225 16.18 -12.07 -11.20
N THR A 226 17.51 -12.17 -11.33
CA THR A 226 18.23 -13.38 -11.76
C THR A 226 18.42 -14.42 -10.65
N ALA A 227 18.15 -14.10 -9.41
CA ALA A 227 18.28 -15.02 -8.26
C ALA A 227 16.96 -15.14 -7.48
N ASN A 228 16.84 -16.17 -6.63
CA ASN A 228 15.70 -16.35 -5.74
C ASN A 228 15.49 -15.11 -4.87
N VAL A 229 14.33 -14.52 -5.05
CA VAL A 229 13.96 -13.23 -4.47
C VAL A 229 13.31 -13.45 -3.11
N PRO A 230 13.64 -12.63 -2.10
CA PRO A 230 12.90 -12.62 -0.84
C PRO A 230 11.44 -12.27 -1.07
N GLU A 231 10.55 -12.91 -0.30
CA GLU A 231 9.10 -12.70 -0.34
C GLU A 231 8.73 -11.22 -0.18
N THR A 232 7.58 -10.84 -0.77
CA THR A 232 6.95 -9.52 -0.59
C THR A 232 6.86 -9.19 0.89
N ARG A 233 7.51 -8.13 1.33
CA ARG A 233 7.48 -7.68 2.72
C ARG A 233 6.76 -6.35 2.83
N THR A 234 5.90 -6.23 3.83
CA THR A 234 5.18 -5.00 4.16
C THR A 234 5.97 -4.14 5.11
N ASN A 235 6.00 -2.86 4.80
CA ASN A 235 6.25 -1.69 5.62
C ASN A 235 7.54 -1.56 6.45
N GLY A 236 8.27 -0.47 6.23
CA GLY A 236 9.23 0.18 7.15
C GLY A 236 10.46 -0.63 7.57
N GLN A 237 10.54 -1.91 7.21
CA GLN A 237 11.64 -2.79 7.55
C GLN A 237 12.77 -2.67 6.52
N GLU A 238 13.99 -2.67 7.00
CA GLU A 238 15.16 -2.83 6.13
C GLU A 238 15.12 -4.20 5.45
N MET A 239 15.41 -4.21 4.16
CA MET A 239 15.57 -5.39 3.34
C MET A 239 17.04 -5.53 2.96
N SER A 240 17.58 -6.74 3.05
CA SER A 240 18.94 -7.05 2.61
C SER A 240 18.90 -7.93 1.37
N ILE A 241 19.58 -7.52 0.32
CA ILE A 241 19.88 -8.36 -0.85
C ILE A 241 21.29 -8.89 -0.66
N VAL A 242 21.39 -10.20 -0.46
CA VAL A 242 22.65 -10.87 -0.12
C VAL A 242 23.20 -11.73 -1.26
N ASN A 243 22.39 -12.09 -2.24
CA ASN A 243 22.82 -12.89 -3.38
C ASN A 243 23.30 -11.99 -4.53
N GLU A 244 24.22 -12.52 -5.31
CA GLU A 244 24.65 -11.89 -6.55
C GLU A 244 23.55 -11.90 -7.60
N GLY A 245 23.52 -10.89 -8.45
CA GLY A 245 22.57 -10.78 -9.54
C GLY A 245 22.11 -9.36 -9.81
N ILE A 246 21.19 -9.25 -10.77
CA ILE A 246 20.51 -8.02 -11.13
C ILE A 246 19.07 -8.11 -10.64
N TYR A 247 18.67 -7.16 -9.82
CA TYR A 247 17.35 -7.09 -9.20
C TYR A 247 16.64 -5.82 -9.62
N THR A 248 15.38 -5.95 -9.98
CA THR A 248 14.48 -4.82 -10.17
C THR A 248 13.49 -4.81 -9.01
N ILE A 249 13.49 -3.74 -8.25
CA ILE A 249 12.64 -3.55 -7.07
C ILE A 249 11.63 -2.50 -7.43
N THR A 250 10.34 -2.86 -7.35
CA THR A 250 9.22 -1.93 -7.53
C THR A 250 8.50 -1.79 -6.20
N ILE A 251 8.34 -0.57 -5.74
CA ILE A 251 7.70 -0.23 -4.47
C ILE A 251 6.40 0.53 -4.71
N TYR A 252 5.42 0.28 -3.87
CA TYR A 252 4.10 0.90 -3.90
C TYR A 252 3.71 1.31 -2.50
N GLU A 253 2.96 2.39 -2.40
CA GLU A 253 2.35 2.85 -1.17
C GLU A 253 0.84 2.72 -1.24
N TYR A 254 0.21 2.43 -0.12
CA TYR A 254 -1.23 2.32 0.01
C TYR A 254 -1.72 3.28 1.08
N ASP A 255 -2.84 3.91 0.83
CA ASP A 255 -3.55 4.70 1.82
C ASP A 255 -4.51 3.84 2.68
N VAL A 256 -5.20 4.47 3.62
CA VAL A 256 -6.17 3.80 4.50
C VAL A 256 -7.45 3.42 3.75
N ALA A 257 -7.80 4.13 2.67
CA ALA A 257 -8.95 3.80 1.82
C ALA A 257 -8.67 2.62 0.87
N GLY A 258 -7.40 2.23 0.68
CA GLY A 258 -6.97 1.13 -0.16
C GLY A 258 -6.57 1.55 -1.58
N ASN A 259 -6.33 2.85 -1.85
CA ASN A 259 -5.74 3.27 -3.11
C ASN A 259 -4.25 2.92 -3.13
N LYS A 260 -3.76 2.56 -4.30
CA LYS A 260 -2.38 2.16 -4.54
C LYS A 260 -1.66 3.24 -5.36
N SER A 261 -0.49 3.67 -4.92
CA SER A 261 0.34 4.63 -5.65
C SER A 261 0.86 4.06 -6.98
N GLU A 262 1.37 4.93 -7.83
CA GLU A 262 2.27 4.53 -8.91
C GLU A 262 3.49 3.79 -8.34
N GLY A 263 4.05 2.86 -9.15
CA GLY A 263 5.22 2.09 -8.76
C GLY A 263 6.50 2.90 -8.94
N ALA A 264 7.28 3.06 -7.88
CA ALA A 264 8.66 3.54 -7.98
C ALA A 264 9.61 2.36 -8.15
N THR A 265 10.44 2.39 -9.19
CA THR A 265 11.31 1.26 -9.55
C THR A 265 12.77 1.63 -9.41
N GLN A 266 13.58 0.72 -8.83
CA GLN A 266 15.03 0.82 -8.76
C GLN A 266 15.70 -0.50 -9.13
N VAL A 267 16.82 -0.40 -9.85
CA VAL A 267 17.66 -1.56 -10.20
C VAL A 267 18.84 -1.62 -9.23
N ILE A 268 19.09 -2.79 -8.67
CA ILE A 268 20.25 -3.11 -7.82
C ILE A 268 21.04 -4.22 -8.51
N LYS A 269 22.35 -4.00 -8.69
CA LYS A 269 23.27 -4.94 -9.31
C LYS A 269 24.34 -5.33 -8.30
N ILE A 270 24.48 -6.61 -8.01
CA ILE A 270 25.43 -7.12 -7.01
C ILE A 270 26.32 -8.17 -7.66
N ASP A 271 27.63 -7.97 -7.58
CA ASP A 271 28.64 -8.92 -7.97
C ASP A 271 29.74 -8.95 -6.91
N LYS A 272 29.94 -10.12 -6.31
CA LYS A 272 30.93 -10.34 -5.23
C LYS A 272 32.03 -11.30 -5.66
N THR A 273 31.85 -11.89 -6.82
CA THR A 273 32.74 -12.92 -7.33
C THR A 273 33.88 -12.25 -8.10
N THR A 274 35.11 -12.53 -7.71
CA THR A 274 36.30 -12.08 -8.43
C THR A 274 36.41 -12.80 -9.78
N PRO A 275 37.06 -12.22 -10.79
CA PRO A 275 37.39 -12.93 -12.02
C PRO A 275 38.05 -14.27 -11.76
N GLN A 276 37.55 -15.33 -12.41
CA GLN A 276 37.93 -16.71 -12.14
C GLN A 276 38.80 -17.28 -13.29
N ASN A 277 39.42 -18.44 -13.05
CA ASN A 277 40.16 -19.23 -14.05
C ASN A 277 41.17 -18.42 -14.85
N ILE A 278 41.94 -17.53 -14.15
CA ILE A 278 42.91 -16.70 -14.78
C ILE A 278 43.99 -17.57 -15.42
N LYS A 279 44.28 -17.31 -16.68
CA LYS A 279 45.39 -17.89 -17.42
C LYS A 279 46.33 -16.77 -17.80
N LEU A 280 47.63 -16.95 -17.47
CA LEU A 280 48.67 -16.02 -17.80
C LEU A 280 49.75 -16.79 -18.59
N VAL A 281 50.00 -16.39 -19.83
CA VAL A 281 50.94 -17.07 -20.73
C VAL A 281 51.92 -16.07 -21.29
N ALA A 282 53.18 -16.43 -21.29
CA ALA A 282 54.26 -15.65 -21.90
C ALA A 282 54.86 -16.40 -23.09
N SER A 283 55.04 -15.72 -24.20
CA SER A 283 55.72 -16.24 -25.39
C SER A 283 56.71 -15.18 -25.92
N GLN A 284 57.82 -15.62 -26.47
CA GLN A 284 58.78 -14.74 -27.11
C GLN A 284 58.37 -14.51 -28.57
N ILE A 285 58.29 -13.25 -28.97
CA ILE A 285 57.93 -12.89 -30.33
C ILE A 285 59.18 -12.61 -31.15
N THR A 286 60.03 -11.69 -30.71
CA THR A 286 61.27 -11.34 -31.36
C THR A 286 62.30 -10.74 -30.37
N GLY A 287 63.52 -11.19 -30.43
CA GLY A 287 64.64 -10.54 -29.72
C GLY A 287 64.37 -10.33 -28.22
N LYS A 288 64.06 -9.11 -27.84
CA LYS A 288 63.80 -8.68 -26.45
C LYS A 288 62.35 -8.43 -26.14
N THR A 289 61.48 -8.69 -27.08
CA THR A 289 60.02 -8.48 -26.89
C THR A 289 59.37 -9.80 -26.54
N PHE A 290 58.62 -9.80 -25.45
CA PHE A 290 57.78 -10.91 -24.99
C PHE A 290 56.33 -10.52 -25.14
N HIS A 291 55.54 -11.47 -25.61
CA HIS A 291 54.11 -11.34 -25.66
C HIS A 291 53.52 -12.01 -24.41
N ILE A 292 52.78 -11.26 -23.61
CA ILE A 292 52.07 -11.72 -22.43
C ILE A 292 50.60 -11.70 -22.74
N GLN A 293 49.95 -12.87 -22.68
CA GLN A 293 48.51 -13.00 -22.84
C GLN A 293 47.89 -13.38 -21.50
N ALA A 294 46.86 -12.66 -21.13
CA ALA A 294 46.03 -12.94 -19.97
C ALA A 294 44.58 -13.21 -20.38
N SER A 295 43.93 -14.13 -19.69
CA SER A 295 42.50 -14.37 -19.85
C SER A 295 41.88 -14.73 -18.52
N SER A 296 40.58 -14.46 -18.35
CA SER A 296 39.79 -14.85 -17.19
C SER A 296 38.37 -15.22 -17.61
N GLU A 297 37.63 -15.80 -16.68
CA GLU A 297 36.21 -15.99 -16.79
C GLU A 297 35.53 -14.99 -15.84
N GLU A 298 34.71 -14.12 -16.44
CA GLU A 298 33.85 -13.17 -15.71
C GLU A 298 32.49 -13.17 -16.38
N ASN A 299 31.43 -13.47 -15.59
CA ASN A 299 30.11 -13.82 -16.13
C ASN A 299 28.99 -12.89 -15.67
N LEU A 300 29.23 -11.95 -14.75
CA LEU A 300 28.17 -11.15 -14.15
C LEU A 300 28.34 -9.66 -14.42
N SER A 301 29.30 -8.99 -13.78
CA SER A 301 29.51 -7.56 -14.02
C SER A 301 30.37 -7.27 -15.25
N GLY A 302 31.15 -8.24 -15.68
CA GLY A 302 32.08 -8.14 -16.79
C GLY A 302 33.47 -7.63 -16.38
N THR A 303 34.46 -7.87 -17.23
CA THR A 303 35.83 -7.40 -17.00
C THR A 303 35.91 -5.88 -17.17
N ALA A 304 36.69 -5.21 -16.32
CA ALA A 304 36.94 -3.76 -16.39
C ALA A 304 38.33 -3.40 -16.79
N LYS A 305 39.33 -4.03 -16.18
CA LYS A 305 40.74 -3.68 -16.45
C LYS A 305 41.73 -4.78 -16.09
N TYR A 306 42.87 -4.69 -16.70
CA TYR A 306 44.05 -5.51 -16.46
C TYR A 306 45.21 -4.63 -16.00
N GLN A 307 45.95 -5.07 -14.97
CA GLN A 307 47.18 -4.45 -14.52
C GLN A 307 48.31 -5.46 -14.58
N LEU A 308 49.23 -5.27 -15.51
CA LEU A 308 50.43 -6.11 -15.64
C LEU A 308 51.56 -5.55 -14.77
N TYR A 309 52.13 -6.38 -13.93
CA TYR A 309 53.27 -6.08 -13.08
C TYR A 309 54.47 -6.95 -13.46
N ILE A 310 55.63 -6.35 -13.42
CA ILE A 310 56.90 -7.03 -13.57
C ILE A 310 57.78 -6.71 -12.35
N ASP A 311 58.22 -7.76 -11.63
CA ASP A 311 58.96 -7.65 -10.38
C ASP A 311 58.32 -6.70 -9.35
N GLY A 312 57.00 -6.77 -9.25
CA GLY A 312 56.20 -5.97 -8.32
C GLY A 312 55.96 -4.51 -8.73
N LYS A 313 56.46 -4.09 -9.92
CA LYS A 313 56.18 -2.75 -10.45
C LYS A 313 55.14 -2.81 -11.53
N LEU A 314 54.15 -1.90 -11.48
CA LEU A 314 53.18 -1.74 -12.55
C LEU A 314 53.90 -1.42 -13.85
N TYR A 315 53.75 -2.30 -14.83
CA TYR A 315 54.30 -2.14 -16.16
C TYR A 315 53.31 -1.47 -17.10
N LYS A 316 52.08 -1.96 -17.10
CA LYS A 316 51.00 -1.42 -17.95
C LYS A 316 49.63 -1.69 -17.35
N GLU A 317 48.76 -0.73 -17.55
CA GLU A 317 47.32 -0.87 -17.30
C GLU A 317 46.55 -0.83 -18.62
N LEU A 318 45.54 -1.66 -18.76
CA LEU A 318 44.66 -1.74 -19.92
C LEU A 318 43.21 -1.81 -19.43
N ASN A 319 42.41 -0.81 -19.77
CA ASN A 319 40.97 -0.87 -19.61
C ASN A 319 40.37 -1.67 -20.74
N SER A 320 39.63 -2.71 -20.45
CA SER A 320 39.06 -3.61 -21.44
C SER A 320 37.86 -4.32 -20.85
N SER A 321 36.79 -4.41 -21.63
CA SER A 321 35.60 -5.22 -21.33
C SER A 321 35.74 -6.67 -21.84
N GLU A 322 36.83 -6.99 -22.52
CA GLU A 322 37.06 -8.34 -23.02
C GLU A 322 37.68 -9.23 -21.95
N ASN A 323 37.36 -10.50 -21.97
CA ASN A 323 37.90 -11.49 -21.04
C ASN A 323 39.33 -11.94 -21.42
N THR A 324 39.95 -11.24 -22.34
CA THR A 324 41.34 -11.46 -22.78
C THR A 324 42.07 -10.14 -22.93
N ALA A 325 43.36 -10.14 -22.66
CA ALA A 325 44.26 -8.99 -22.87
C ALA A 325 45.63 -9.45 -23.33
N ASP A 326 46.24 -8.65 -24.23
CA ASP A 326 47.53 -8.89 -24.79
C ASP A 326 48.50 -7.72 -24.50
N PHE A 327 49.70 -8.05 -24.10
CA PHE A 327 50.73 -7.07 -23.76
C PHE A 327 52.03 -7.43 -24.42
N ASP A 328 52.62 -6.49 -25.13
CA ASP A 328 54.03 -6.57 -25.58
C ASP A 328 54.93 -5.96 -24.51
N VAL A 329 55.82 -6.77 -23.98
CA VAL A 329 56.76 -6.38 -22.94
C VAL A 329 58.17 -6.31 -23.55
N ILE A 330 58.81 -5.16 -23.44
CA ILE A 330 60.18 -4.97 -23.87
C ILE A 330 61.08 -5.01 -22.64
N GLU A 331 61.89 -6.06 -22.50
CA GLU A 331 62.78 -6.26 -21.36
C GLU A 331 64.24 -6.50 -21.89
N GLN A 332 65.14 -5.83 -21.23
CA GLN A 332 66.53 -5.90 -21.65
C GLN A 332 67.45 -6.80 -20.79
N SER A 333 66.88 -7.23 -19.67
CA SER A 333 67.63 -8.06 -18.75
C SER A 333 67.49 -9.55 -19.10
N SER A 334 68.52 -10.31 -18.82
CA SER A 334 68.57 -11.76 -19.01
C SER A 334 68.17 -12.51 -17.72
N LYS A 335 67.29 -11.91 -16.89
CA LYS A 335 66.85 -12.49 -15.61
C LYS A 335 65.53 -13.21 -15.76
N ILE A 336 65.29 -14.07 -14.79
CA ILE A 336 63.92 -14.56 -14.53
C ILE A 336 63.19 -13.44 -13.82
N HIS A 337 62.05 -13.06 -14.38
CA HIS A 337 61.18 -12.03 -13.87
C HIS A 337 59.91 -12.66 -13.30
N GLN A 338 59.38 -12.09 -12.22
CA GLN A 338 58.04 -12.37 -11.75
C GLN A 338 57.06 -11.50 -12.53
N VAL A 339 56.18 -12.14 -13.28
CA VAL A 339 55.11 -11.47 -14.03
C VAL A 339 53.78 -11.77 -13.35
N SER A 340 53.08 -10.72 -12.93
CA SER A 340 51.79 -10.84 -12.30
C SER A 340 50.77 -10.04 -13.10
N ILE A 341 49.57 -10.60 -13.23
CA ILE A 341 48.42 -9.89 -13.77
C ILE A 341 47.36 -9.78 -12.69
N ILE A 342 46.84 -8.58 -12.47
CA ILE A 342 45.68 -8.33 -11.67
C ILE A 342 44.54 -8.01 -12.63
N ILE A 343 43.43 -8.74 -12.53
CA ILE A 343 42.26 -8.55 -13.35
C ILE A 343 41.12 -8.07 -12.44
N TYR A 344 40.52 -6.97 -12.82
CA TYR A 344 39.38 -6.37 -12.13
C TYR A 344 38.11 -6.56 -12.95
N ASP A 345 37.01 -6.90 -12.28
CA ASP A 345 35.67 -6.79 -12.84
C ASP A 345 35.12 -5.37 -12.73
N VAL A 346 33.94 -5.14 -13.29
CA VAL A 346 33.25 -3.84 -13.23
C VAL A 346 32.76 -3.51 -11.81
N ALA A 347 32.44 -4.51 -10.99
CA ALA A 347 32.06 -4.30 -9.59
C ALA A 347 33.23 -3.87 -8.70
N GLY A 348 34.48 -4.04 -9.19
CA GLY A 348 35.71 -3.71 -8.46
C GLY A 348 36.28 -4.90 -7.69
N ASN A 349 35.79 -6.14 -7.88
CA ASN A 349 36.48 -7.31 -7.35
C ASN A 349 37.70 -7.62 -8.19
N ALA A 350 38.73 -8.15 -7.56
CA ALA A 350 40.01 -8.39 -8.24
C ALA A 350 40.59 -9.75 -7.89
N ASN A 351 41.29 -10.33 -8.87
CA ASN A 351 42.05 -11.56 -8.68
C ASN A 351 43.40 -11.46 -9.38
N ILE A 352 44.37 -12.21 -8.89
CA ILE A 352 45.76 -12.15 -9.35
C ILE A 352 46.27 -13.52 -9.76
N GLU A 353 47.04 -13.56 -10.86
CA GLU A 353 47.83 -14.72 -11.26
C GLU A 353 49.29 -14.29 -11.45
N THR A 354 50.24 -15.19 -11.16
CA THR A 354 51.67 -14.90 -11.20
C THR A 354 52.42 -16.06 -11.78
N ILE A 355 53.28 -15.75 -12.73
CA ILE A 355 54.21 -16.72 -13.34
C ILE A 355 55.66 -16.22 -13.28
N GLN A 356 56.59 -17.12 -13.39
CA GLN A 356 58.01 -16.78 -13.62
C GLN A 356 58.32 -16.90 -15.11
N VAL A 357 58.89 -15.84 -15.67
CA VAL A 357 59.25 -15.77 -17.10
C VAL A 357 60.70 -15.46 -17.22
N ASN A 358 61.45 -16.32 -17.96
CA ASN A 358 62.83 -16.02 -18.33
C ASN A 358 62.80 -15.10 -19.57
N MET A 359 63.04 -13.81 -19.36
CA MET A 359 63.04 -12.80 -20.41
C MET A 359 64.43 -12.61 -21.02
N GLY A 360 65.39 -13.50 -20.71
CA GLY A 360 66.70 -13.50 -21.32
C GLY A 360 66.70 -14.04 -22.75
N ARG A 361 67.77 -13.78 -23.44
CA ARG A 361 67.95 -14.40 -24.74
C ARG A 361 67.99 -15.91 -24.62
N LEU A 362 67.32 -16.60 -25.54
CA LEU A 362 67.57 -18.00 -25.75
C LEU A 362 69.13 -18.19 -25.91
N ASN A 363 69.60 -19.14 -25.15
CA ASN A 363 71.08 -19.39 -25.20
C ASN A 363 71.36 -19.97 -26.57
N THR A 364 72.07 -19.19 -27.38
CA THR A 364 72.49 -19.61 -28.75
C THR A 364 73.27 -20.88 -28.72
N SER A 365 73.90 -21.22 -27.60
CA SER A 365 74.65 -22.48 -27.47
C SER A 365 73.74 -23.73 -27.55
N GLU A 366 72.45 -23.62 -27.19
CA GLU A 366 71.49 -24.73 -27.35
C GLU A 366 71.12 -24.90 -28.82
N ILE A 367 70.97 -23.80 -29.54
CA ILE A 367 70.66 -23.85 -30.96
C ILE A 367 71.90 -24.41 -31.72
N ASP A 368 73.12 -23.99 -31.37
CA ASP A 368 74.37 -24.49 -31.94
C ASP A 368 74.52 -26.00 -31.66
N HIS A 369 74.10 -26.43 -30.52
CA HIS A 369 74.09 -27.85 -30.16
C HIS A 369 73.12 -28.68 -31.00
N ILE A 370 71.94 -28.17 -31.21
CA ILE A 370 70.96 -28.79 -32.07
C ILE A 370 71.43 -28.84 -33.54
N GLU A 371 72.03 -27.75 -34.02
CA GLU A 371 72.62 -27.70 -35.33
C GLU A 371 73.72 -28.73 -35.48
N PHE A 372 74.50 -28.92 -34.48
CA PHE A 372 75.60 -29.88 -34.43
C PHE A 372 75.03 -31.32 -34.47
N GLU A 373 74.01 -31.65 -33.87
CA GLU A 373 73.36 -32.97 -33.97
C GLU A 373 72.75 -33.22 -35.34
N ILE A 374 72.18 -32.23 -35.97
CA ILE A 374 71.59 -32.30 -37.29
C ILE A 374 72.68 -32.45 -38.36
N ASN A 375 73.85 -31.93 -38.14
CA ASN A 375 74.98 -31.99 -39.09
C ASN A 375 75.81 -33.24 -38.93
N SER A 376 75.44 -34.23 -38.14
CA SER A 376 76.08 -35.51 -38.14
C SER A 376 75.80 -36.25 -39.46
N PHE A 377 76.71 -36.30 -40.31
CA PHE A 377 76.63 -36.95 -41.60
C PHE A 377 77.87 -37.82 -41.87
N THR A 378 77.64 -38.85 -42.60
CA THR A 378 78.69 -39.73 -43.03
C THR A 378 79.41 -39.13 -44.21
N ARG A 379 80.65 -38.80 -44.02
CA ARG A 379 81.50 -38.35 -45.10
C ARG A 379 82.32 -39.53 -45.68
N THR A 380 82.15 -39.75 -46.95
CA THR A 380 82.99 -40.75 -47.63
C THR A 380 84.26 -40.11 -48.21
N ASN A 381 85.39 -40.54 -47.76
CA ASN A 381 86.69 -40.11 -48.29
C ASN A 381 87.36 -41.38 -48.79
N ASN A 382 87.77 -41.42 -50.07
CA ASN A 382 88.43 -42.52 -50.71
C ASN A 382 87.82 -43.90 -50.52
N GLY A 383 86.46 -43.93 -50.61
CA GLY A 383 85.74 -45.17 -50.48
C GLY A 383 85.49 -45.63 -49.06
N SER A 384 85.92 -44.88 -48.06
CA SER A 384 85.64 -45.13 -46.65
C SER A 384 84.62 -44.16 -46.12
N THR A 385 83.64 -44.64 -45.43
CA THR A 385 82.63 -43.82 -44.73
C THR A 385 83.21 -43.47 -43.37
N VAL A 386 83.27 -42.16 -43.06
CA VAL A 386 83.64 -41.63 -41.74
C VAL A 386 82.40 -40.99 -41.15
N ALA A 387 81.97 -41.43 -40.03
CA ALA A 387 80.93 -40.76 -39.23
C ALA A 387 81.51 -39.61 -38.45
N ASN A 388 80.90 -38.43 -38.55
CA ASN A 388 81.28 -37.26 -37.79
C ASN A 388 80.24 -37.00 -36.73
#